data_efcba3487cda28a238907501e779b38a
#
_entry.id   efcba3487cda28a238907501e779b38a
#
_cell.length_a   1.000
_cell.length_b   1.000
_cell.length_c   1.000
_cell.angle_alpha   90.00
_cell.angle_beta   90.00
_cell.angle_gamma   90.00
#
_symmetry.space_group_name_H-M   'P 1'
#
loop_
_entity.id
_entity.type
_entity.pdbx_description
1 polymer ?
#
loop_
_entity_poly.entity_id
_entity_poly.type
_entity_poly.pdbx_seq_one_letter_code
_entity_poly.pdbx_strand_id
1 'polypeptide(L)'
;MNYDVYGTFSSVTGPNSPLNDACAPSGDQQGSAVSAVAAWTAAKFPANKIVLGVPAYGHSYTVPQSTAVTGTTLNIYTAFDKVNIPIGDSWDPPTTTPDICGNPPVGNGNSGIYNFWALIGDGFLGQDGTVASGMVGLFDNCSQTVRP
;
A
#
# COMPACT_ATOMS: atom_id res chain seq x y z
N MET A 1 3.92 7.05 12.51
CA MET A 1 3.00 6.28 11.65
C MET A 1 3.72 6.01 10.34
N ASN A 2 4.17 4.77 10.13
CA ASN A 2 4.79 4.35 8.87
C ASN A 2 3.79 3.49 8.09
N TYR A 3 2.72 4.11 7.63
CA TYR A 3 1.66 3.51 6.83
C TYR A 3 0.90 4.61 6.07
N ASP A 4 0.10 4.21 5.09
CA ASP A 4 -0.60 5.10 4.17
C ASP A 4 0.37 6.06 3.43
N VAL A 5 1.58 5.57 3.15
CA VAL A 5 2.54 6.33 2.34
C VAL A 5 2.04 6.41 0.89
N TYR A 6 1.43 5.32 0.42
CA TYR A 6 0.69 5.26 -0.84
C TYR A 6 -0.72 4.73 -0.60
N GLY A 7 -1.68 5.25 -1.33
CA GLY A 7 -3.09 4.87 -1.29
C GLY A 7 -3.83 5.39 -2.52
N THR A 8 -5.15 5.33 -2.52
CA THR A 8 -6.01 5.80 -3.63
C THR A 8 -5.84 7.29 -3.93
N PHE A 9 -5.33 8.07 -2.99
CA PHE A 9 -4.97 9.49 -3.14
C PHE A 9 -3.69 9.72 -3.96
N SER A 10 -2.82 8.69 -4.11
CA SER A 10 -1.56 8.79 -4.84
C SER A 10 -1.76 8.83 -6.35
N SER A 11 -0.75 9.28 -7.11
CA SER A 11 -0.78 9.27 -8.58
C SER A 11 -0.40 7.91 -9.16
N VAL A 12 0.37 7.13 -8.43
CA VAL A 12 0.84 5.80 -8.81
C VAL A 12 0.66 4.84 -7.63
N THR A 13 0.72 3.54 -7.90
CA THR A 13 0.85 2.51 -6.86
C THR A 13 2.17 2.67 -6.12
N GLY A 14 2.27 2.17 -4.90
CA GLY A 14 3.48 2.28 -4.10
C GLY A 14 3.41 1.44 -2.82
N PRO A 15 4.52 1.34 -2.07
CA PRO A 15 4.54 0.65 -0.78
C PRO A 15 3.68 1.36 0.26
N ASN A 16 2.78 0.61 0.94
CA ASN A 16 1.98 1.16 2.03
C ASN A 16 2.85 1.60 3.22
N SER A 17 3.87 0.81 3.54
CA SER A 17 4.72 0.99 4.73
C SER A 17 6.19 0.70 4.39
N PRO A 18 6.86 1.55 3.60
CA PRO A 18 8.24 1.28 3.22
C PRO A 18 9.20 1.41 4.41
N LEU A 19 10.09 0.42 4.56
CA LEU A 19 11.23 0.54 5.48
C LEU A 19 12.20 1.60 4.96
N ASN A 20 12.51 1.56 3.67
CA ASN A 20 13.37 2.51 2.98
C ASN A 20 12.77 2.87 1.62
N ASP A 21 12.97 4.08 1.15
CA ASP A 21 12.53 4.58 -0.14
C ASP A 21 13.67 5.22 -0.99
N ALA A 22 14.91 5.14 -0.51
CA ALA A 22 16.05 5.76 -1.19
C ALA A 22 16.35 5.17 -2.58
N CYS A 23 15.87 3.95 -2.87
CA CYS A 23 15.98 3.30 -4.18
C CYS A 23 14.74 3.47 -5.07
N ALA A 24 13.70 4.13 -4.58
CA ALA A 24 12.59 4.54 -5.43
C ALA A 24 13.03 5.64 -6.41
N PRO A 25 12.40 5.77 -7.58
CA PRO A 25 12.58 6.94 -8.43
C PRO A 25 12.40 8.22 -7.63
N SER A 26 13.14 9.27 -7.93
CA SER A 26 13.15 10.51 -7.11
C SER A 26 11.76 11.15 -6.95
N GLY A 27 10.87 11.01 -7.94
CA GLY A 27 9.47 11.45 -7.86
C GLY A 27 8.57 10.59 -6.96
N ASP A 28 9.03 9.38 -6.64
CA ASP A 28 8.29 8.36 -5.87
C ASP A 28 8.89 8.12 -4.47
N GLN A 29 9.78 9.00 -4.01
CA GLN A 29 10.30 8.99 -2.65
C GLN A 29 9.36 9.78 -1.74
N GLN A 30 8.32 9.12 -1.26
CA GLN A 30 7.25 9.75 -0.47
C GLN A 30 7.46 9.67 1.05
N GLY A 31 8.59 9.11 1.48
CA GLY A 31 8.94 8.89 2.87
C GLY A 31 8.97 7.40 3.25
N SER A 32 9.69 7.11 4.33
CA SER A 32 9.91 5.76 4.83
C SER A 32 10.22 5.77 6.32
N ALA A 33 10.23 4.61 6.97
CA ALA A 33 10.64 4.49 8.37
C ALA A 33 12.05 5.05 8.58
N VAL A 34 12.99 4.71 7.70
CA VAL A 34 14.39 5.17 7.78
C VAL A 34 14.48 6.69 7.65
N SER A 35 13.86 7.27 6.62
CA SER A 35 13.91 8.72 6.39
C SER A 35 13.22 9.51 7.52
N ALA A 36 12.08 9.01 8.02
CA ALA A 36 11.36 9.64 9.13
C ALA A 36 12.18 9.62 10.44
N VAL A 37 12.76 8.47 10.81
CA VAL A 37 13.61 8.37 12.01
C VAL A 37 14.85 9.28 11.88
N ALA A 38 15.47 9.32 10.70
CA ALA A 38 16.58 10.20 10.43
C ALA A 38 16.20 11.69 10.60
N ALA A 39 15.05 12.10 10.06
CA ALA A 39 14.56 13.48 10.19
C ALA A 39 14.29 13.88 11.65
N TRP A 40 13.60 13.02 12.43
CA TRP A 40 13.32 13.28 13.84
C TRP A 40 14.60 13.37 14.68
N THR A 41 15.57 12.46 14.47
CA THR A 41 16.83 12.47 15.21
C THR A 41 17.73 13.65 14.81
N ALA A 42 17.73 14.06 13.55
CA ALA A 42 18.39 15.29 13.11
C ALA A 42 17.79 16.53 13.80
N ALA A 43 16.48 16.55 14.02
CA ALA A 43 15.78 17.58 14.80
C ALA A 43 16.02 17.47 16.32
N LYS A 44 16.94 16.59 16.77
CA LYS A 44 17.30 16.36 18.17
C LYS A 44 16.20 15.68 19.00
N PHE A 45 15.23 15.05 18.38
CA PHE A 45 14.29 14.19 19.11
C PHE A 45 14.98 12.90 19.52
N PRO A 46 14.92 12.47 20.79
CA PRO A 46 15.62 11.27 21.25
C PRO A 46 15.10 10.00 20.58
N ALA A 47 15.98 9.22 19.96
CA ALA A 47 15.61 8.00 19.25
C ALA A 47 14.85 6.98 20.13
N ASN A 48 15.22 6.88 21.41
CA ASN A 48 14.58 5.99 22.37
C ASN A 48 13.15 6.41 22.78
N LYS A 49 12.66 7.55 22.30
CA LYS A 49 11.28 8.02 22.49
C LYS A 49 10.44 7.89 21.21
N ILE A 50 11.03 7.42 20.12
CA ILE A 50 10.31 7.18 18.88
C ILE A 50 9.59 5.83 18.98
N VAL A 51 8.28 5.83 18.77
CA VAL A 51 7.48 4.61 18.61
C VAL A 51 7.04 4.56 17.15
N LEU A 52 7.53 3.54 16.43
CA LEU A 52 7.19 3.33 15.02
C LEU A 52 5.90 2.51 14.92
N GLY A 53 4.85 3.12 14.34
CA GLY A 53 3.63 2.41 13.99
C GLY A 53 3.79 1.73 12.62
N VAL A 54 3.34 0.47 12.52
CA VAL A 54 3.32 -0.32 11.29
C VAL A 54 1.93 -0.88 11.03
N PRO A 55 1.48 -1.03 9.77
CA PRO A 55 0.16 -1.53 9.44
C PRO A 55 0.11 -3.06 9.44
N ALA A 56 -1.09 -3.61 9.68
CA ALA A 56 -1.43 -5.00 9.38
C ALA A 56 -2.43 -5.07 8.21
N TYR A 57 -2.34 -4.14 7.26
CA TYR A 57 -3.19 -4.01 6.09
C TYR A 57 -2.40 -3.45 4.89
N GLY A 58 -3.00 -3.56 3.70
CA GLY A 58 -2.47 -2.99 2.47
C GLY A 58 -3.56 -2.38 1.61
N HIS A 59 -3.14 -1.58 0.63
CA HIS A 59 -4.01 -0.99 -0.39
C HIS A 59 -3.95 -1.80 -1.67
N SER A 60 -5.11 -2.06 -2.27
CA SER A 60 -5.24 -2.69 -3.58
C SER A 60 -5.56 -1.65 -4.66
N TYR A 61 -5.15 -1.94 -5.89
CA TYR A 61 -5.30 -1.02 -7.02
C TYR A 61 -5.74 -1.78 -8.26
N THR A 62 -6.60 -1.17 -9.06
CA THR A 62 -6.92 -1.66 -10.41
C THR A 62 -5.88 -1.11 -11.38
N VAL A 63 -4.99 -1.99 -11.86
CA VAL A 63 -3.90 -1.64 -12.77
C VAL A 63 -4.06 -2.46 -14.06
N PRO A 64 -3.95 -1.84 -15.26
CA PRO A 64 -3.93 -2.60 -16.52
C PRO A 64 -2.77 -3.61 -16.54
N GLN A 65 -3.03 -4.86 -16.90
CA GLN A 65 -2.01 -5.92 -16.91
C GLN A 65 -0.78 -5.53 -17.74
N SER A 66 -0.97 -4.82 -18.84
CA SER A 66 0.12 -4.35 -19.72
C SER A 66 1.11 -3.40 -19.05
N THR A 67 0.70 -2.73 -17.96
CA THR A 67 1.53 -1.81 -17.18
C THR A 67 1.89 -2.35 -15.81
N ALA A 68 1.10 -3.30 -15.29
CA ALA A 68 1.37 -3.92 -14.00
C ALA A 68 2.62 -4.82 -14.04
N VAL A 69 2.89 -5.46 -15.18
CA VAL A 69 3.94 -6.47 -15.31
C VAL A 69 4.83 -6.17 -16.50
N THR A 70 6.14 -6.27 -16.32
CA THR A 70 7.15 -6.27 -17.39
C THR A 70 7.86 -7.62 -17.37
N GLY A 71 7.57 -8.46 -18.37
CA GLY A 71 8.03 -9.85 -18.37
C GLY A 71 7.37 -10.62 -17.20
N THR A 72 8.13 -11.00 -16.20
CA THR A 72 7.65 -11.68 -14.98
C THR A 72 7.74 -10.78 -13.73
N THR A 73 8.10 -9.50 -13.90
CA THR A 73 8.33 -8.58 -12.79
C THR A 73 7.17 -7.61 -12.64
N LEU A 74 6.64 -7.48 -11.44
CA LEU A 74 5.64 -6.45 -11.09
C LEU A 74 6.30 -5.07 -11.07
N ASN A 75 5.64 -4.11 -11.71
CA ASN A 75 6.04 -2.70 -11.66
C ASN A 75 5.47 -2.05 -10.40
N ILE A 76 6.34 -1.52 -9.55
CA ILE A 76 5.95 -1.00 -8.24
C ILE A 76 5.19 0.32 -8.37
N TYR A 77 5.76 1.25 -9.16
CA TYR A 77 5.22 2.60 -9.32
C TYR A 77 4.49 2.71 -10.65
N THR A 78 3.20 2.42 -10.64
CA THR A 78 2.38 2.32 -11.86
C THR A 78 1.09 3.11 -11.71
N ALA A 79 0.71 3.85 -12.74
CA ALA A 79 -0.60 4.51 -12.76
C ALA A 79 -1.73 3.48 -12.66
N PHE A 80 -2.77 3.81 -11.93
CA PHE A 80 -3.92 2.94 -11.65
C PHE A 80 -5.24 3.65 -11.93
N ASP A 81 -6.31 2.86 -12.07
CA ASP A 81 -7.66 3.39 -12.24
C ASP A 81 -8.20 3.91 -10.90
N LYS A 82 -8.36 5.23 -10.80
CA LYS A 82 -8.86 5.90 -9.60
C LYS A 82 -10.39 5.85 -9.45
N VAL A 83 -11.09 5.44 -10.50
CA VAL A 83 -12.55 5.34 -10.49
C VAL A 83 -12.99 3.94 -10.05
N ASN A 84 -12.33 2.90 -10.58
CA ASN A 84 -12.66 1.51 -10.29
C ASN A 84 -11.72 0.94 -9.22
N ILE A 85 -11.89 1.40 -7.99
CA ILE A 85 -11.15 0.91 -6.83
C ILE A 85 -11.66 -0.50 -6.49
N PRO A 86 -10.78 -1.49 -6.20
CA PRO A 86 -11.19 -2.81 -5.72
C PRO A 86 -12.05 -2.71 -4.44
N ILE A 87 -12.91 -3.71 -4.21
CA ILE A 87 -13.88 -3.63 -3.11
C ILE A 87 -13.23 -3.56 -1.72
N GLY A 88 -12.04 -4.18 -1.56
CA GLY A 88 -11.44 -4.38 -0.25
C GLY A 88 -11.98 -5.60 0.47
N ASP A 89 -11.62 -5.79 1.73
CA ASP A 89 -12.14 -6.87 2.54
C ASP A 89 -13.47 -6.51 3.24
N SER A 90 -14.09 -7.48 3.88
CA SER A 90 -15.40 -7.33 4.54
C SER A 90 -15.38 -6.45 5.80
N TRP A 91 -14.20 -6.09 6.31
CA TRP A 91 -14.04 -5.26 7.50
C TRP A 91 -14.04 -3.77 7.18
N ASP A 92 -13.84 -3.44 5.90
CA ASP A 92 -13.86 -2.07 5.41
C ASP A 92 -14.84 -1.93 4.23
N PRO A 93 -16.16 -1.96 4.52
CA PRO A 93 -17.19 -2.00 3.49
C PRO A 93 -17.23 -0.70 2.67
N PRO A 94 -17.74 -0.76 1.43
CA PRO A 94 -17.86 0.41 0.58
C PRO A 94 -18.63 1.54 1.23
N THR A 95 -18.14 2.77 1.07
CA THR A 95 -18.83 4.00 1.45
C THR A 95 -19.82 4.40 0.35
N THR A 96 -21.10 4.45 0.65
CA THR A 96 -22.17 4.75 -0.32
C THR A 96 -22.81 6.12 -0.13
N THR A 97 -22.48 6.82 0.97
CA THR A 97 -23.05 8.12 1.33
C THR A 97 -21.95 9.18 1.46
N PRO A 98 -22.26 10.46 1.23
CA PRO A 98 -21.34 11.54 1.53
C PRO A 98 -20.87 11.52 3.00
N ASP A 99 -19.65 12.02 3.23
CA ASP A 99 -19.10 12.21 4.57
C ASP A 99 -19.86 13.30 5.35
N ILE A 100 -19.49 13.53 6.62
CA ILE A 100 -20.11 14.54 7.49
C ILE A 100 -19.93 15.97 6.95
N CYS A 101 -18.94 16.21 6.09
CA CYS A 101 -18.71 17.49 5.43
C CYS A 101 -19.46 17.63 4.09
N GLY A 102 -20.19 16.58 3.67
CA GLY A 102 -20.93 16.55 2.42
C GLY A 102 -20.10 16.16 1.19
N ASN A 103 -18.86 15.71 1.36
CA ASN A 103 -18.02 15.25 0.25
C ASN A 103 -18.51 13.87 -0.23
N PRO A 104 -18.64 13.67 -1.55
CA PRO A 104 -19.04 12.37 -2.09
C PRO A 104 -17.94 11.30 -1.84
N PRO A 105 -18.31 10.02 -1.86
CA PRO A 105 -17.33 8.92 -1.85
C PRO A 105 -16.30 9.07 -2.97
N VAL A 106 -15.06 8.67 -2.69
CA VAL A 106 -13.98 8.67 -3.70
C VAL A 106 -14.19 7.51 -4.67
N GLY A 107 -14.02 7.76 -5.97
CA GLY A 107 -14.15 6.74 -7.01
C GLY A 107 -15.54 6.08 -6.98
N ASN A 108 -15.56 4.74 -6.90
CA ASN A 108 -16.77 3.93 -6.78
C ASN A 108 -17.24 3.69 -5.33
N GLY A 109 -16.59 4.34 -4.37
CA GLY A 109 -16.89 4.19 -2.94
C GLY A 109 -16.24 2.99 -2.26
N ASN A 110 -15.55 2.14 -2.98
CA ASN A 110 -14.82 1.00 -2.41
C ASN A 110 -13.59 1.46 -1.63
N SER A 111 -13.22 0.74 -0.58
CA SER A 111 -12.05 1.07 0.24
C SER A 111 -10.73 0.67 -0.44
N GLY A 112 -10.71 -0.45 -1.13
CA GLY A 112 -9.48 -1.06 -1.64
C GLY A 112 -8.55 -1.58 -0.55
N ILE A 113 -8.99 -1.61 0.71
CA ILE A 113 -8.16 -2.03 1.85
C ILE A 113 -8.36 -3.52 2.11
N TYR A 114 -7.25 -4.22 2.30
CA TYR A 114 -7.23 -5.62 2.75
C TYR A 114 -6.40 -5.75 4.01
N ASN A 115 -7.01 -6.23 5.07
CA ASN A 115 -6.29 -6.66 6.27
C ASN A 115 -5.49 -7.93 5.96
N PHE A 116 -4.35 -8.12 6.65
CA PHE A 116 -3.45 -9.24 6.37
C PHE A 116 -4.17 -10.63 6.44
N TRP A 117 -5.03 -10.84 7.44
CA TRP A 117 -5.78 -12.10 7.56
C TRP A 117 -6.82 -12.28 6.45
N ALA A 118 -7.38 -11.18 5.91
CA ALA A 118 -8.32 -11.25 4.80
C ALA A 118 -7.64 -11.71 3.50
N LEU A 119 -6.37 -11.37 3.28
CA LEU A 119 -5.60 -11.89 2.15
C LEU A 119 -5.53 -13.43 2.15
N ILE A 120 -5.49 -14.06 3.32
CA ILE A 120 -5.56 -15.51 3.47
C ILE A 120 -6.99 -16.00 3.27
N GLY A 121 -7.96 -15.35 3.91
CA GLY A 121 -9.39 -15.72 3.84
C GLY A 121 -9.96 -15.63 2.43
N ASP A 122 -9.54 -14.60 1.68
CA ASP A 122 -9.99 -14.34 0.30
C ASP A 122 -9.15 -15.08 -0.76
N GLY A 123 -8.17 -15.88 -0.32
CA GLY A 123 -7.40 -16.77 -1.19
C GLY A 123 -6.29 -16.10 -2.00
N PHE A 124 -5.83 -14.92 -1.61
CA PHE A 124 -4.64 -14.27 -2.20
C PHE A 124 -3.34 -14.88 -1.66
N LEU A 125 -3.36 -15.32 -0.41
CA LEU A 125 -2.26 -16.02 0.24
C LEU A 125 -2.70 -17.38 0.77
N GLY A 126 -1.77 -18.34 0.78
CA GLY A 126 -1.94 -19.62 1.50
C GLY A 126 -1.87 -19.43 3.01
N GLN A 127 -2.27 -20.46 3.77
CA GLN A 127 -2.21 -20.46 5.24
C GLN A 127 -0.77 -20.31 5.79
N ASP A 128 0.22 -20.64 4.99
CA ASP A 128 1.64 -20.48 5.28
C ASP A 128 2.19 -19.09 4.87
N GLY A 129 1.33 -18.20 4.35
CA GLY A 129 1.69 -16.86 3.87
C GLY A 129 2.32 -16.84 2.48
N THR A 130 2.37 -17.97 1.76
CA THR A 130 2.84 -18.00 0.38
C THR A 130 1.80 -17.44 -0.58
N VAL A 131 2.25 -16.88 -1.69
CA VAL A 131 1.35 -16.35 -2.74
C VAL A 131 0.55 -17.50 -3.36
N ALA A 132 -0.76 -17.30 -3.52
CA ALA A 132 -1.66 -18.32 -4.04
C ALA A 132 -1.34 -18.68 -5.50
N SER A 133 -1.68 -19.92 -5.89
CA SER A 133 -1.43 -20.41 -7.24
C SER A 133 -2.13 -19.55 -8.29
N GLY A 134 -1.39 -19.19 -9.35
CA GLY A 134 -1.88 -18.33 -10.43
C GLY A 134 -1.68 -16.83 -10.19
N MET A 135 -1.16 -16.44 -9.03
CA MET A 135 -0.81 -15.05 -8.72
C MET A 135 0.71 -14.83 -8.81
N VAL A 136 1.10 -13.59 -8.99
CA VAL A 136 2.52 -13.18 -9.02
C VAL A 136 2.81 -12.35 -7.77
N GLY A 137 3.69 -12.84 -6.92
CA GLY A 137 4.16 -12.11 -5.75
C GLY A 137 5.51 -11.44 -6.00
N LEU A 138 5.70 -10.29 -5.40
CA LEU A 138 6.96 -9.56 -5.37
C LEU A 138 7.32 -9.19 -3.94
N PHE A 139 8.56 -9.54 -3.54
CA PHE A 139 9.19 -8.93 -2.38
C PHE A 139 10.18 -7.87 -2.84
N ASP A 140 9.93 -6.62 -2.48
CA ASP A 140 10.84 -5.51 -2.79
C ASP A 140 11.88 -5.36 -1.68
N ASN A 141 13.14 -5.64 -2.02
CA ASN A 141 14.28 -5.60 -1.08
C ASN A 141 14.55 -4.19 -0.54
N CYS A 142 14.16 -3.15 -1.24
CA CYS A 142 14.38 -1.77 -0.80
C CYS A 142 13.36 -1.34 0.23
N SER A 143 12.10 -1.37 -0.14
CA SER A 143 11.01 -0.98 0.75
C SER A 143 10.69 -2.06 1.81
N GLN A 144 11.25 -3.28 1.65
CA GLN A 144 10.96 -4.44 2.50
C GLN A 144 9.46 -4.73 2.57
N THR A 145 8.77 -4.61 1.44
CA THR A 145 7.34 -4.85 1.32
C THR A 145 7.03 -6.01 0.40
N VAL A 146 5.94 -6.72 0.71
CA VAL A 146 5.39 -7.80 -0.13
C VAL A 146 4.21 -7.27 -0.92
N ARG A 147 4.06 -7.75 -2.15
CA ARG A 147 2.91 -7.50 -3.03
C ARG A 147 2.46 -8.84 -3.60
N PRO A 148 1.28 -9.29 -3.29
CA PRO A 148 0.66 -10.44 -3.95
C PRO A 148 0.11 -10.07 -5.31
#